data_784576420c1671d33b2881c027231177
#
_entry.id   784576420c1671d33b2881c027231177
#
_cell.length_a   1.000
_cell.length_b   1.000
_cell.length_c   1.000
_cell.angle_alpha   90.00
_cell.angle_beta   90.00
_cell.angle_gamma   90.00
#
_symmetry.space_group_name_H-M   'P 1'
#
loop_
_entity.id
_entity.type
_entity.pdbx_description
1 polymer ?
#
loop_
_entity_poly.entity_id
_entity_poly.type
_entity_poly.pdbx_seq_one_letter_code
_entity_poly.pdbx_strand_id
1 'polypeptide(L)'
;RIWAGCIGLSLLLGLSSNPNGTLSLLIPNSISPWSYRSPLEQWRHGRAAIAAIKTIPEHSSVSASTPLIPHLAARAVLIRFPYHTEYTDRKGSDQPVEWIAVDLDYHSRHAKSVAKHRRNLEKIKGELEGLNEEYSPKLVSDGVVILKHDSEPNQEAAEAYLNLLQELPIDQERKT
;
A
#
# COMPACT_ATOMS: atom_id res chain seq x y z
N ARG A 1 31.88 -27.30 -24.18
CA ARG A 1 30.88 -27.90 -23.25
C ARG A 1 30.94 -27.28 -21.85
N ILE A 2 32.15 -27.02 -21.29
CA ILE A 2 32.31 -26.37 -19.97
C ILE A 2 31.70 -24.96 -19.96
N TRP A 3 31.90 -24.14 -20.97
CA TRP A 3 31.34 -22.79 -21.09
C TRP A 3 29.84 -22.80 -21.11
N ALA A 4 29.19 -23.73 -21.78
CA ALA A 4 27.75 -23.87 -21.78
C ALA A 4 27.22 -24.22 -20.39
N GLY A 5 27.96 -25.06 -19.63
CA GLY A 5 27.63 -25.36 -18.24
C GLY A 5 27.76 -24.16 -17.31
N CYS A 6 28.83 -23.36 -17.47
CA CYS A 6 29.00 -22.12 -16.68
C CYS A 6 27.92 -21.08 -16.99
N ILE A 7 27.57 -20.89 -18.26
CA ILE A 7 26.51 -19.98 -18.68
C ILE A 7 25.14 -20.46 -18.11
N GLY A 8 24.83 -21.76 -18.24
CA GLY A 8 23.61 -22.33 -17.70
C GLY A 8 23.52 -22.17 -16.18
N LEU A 9 24.61 -22.42 -15.45
CA LEU A 9 24.65 -22.24 -14.00
C LEU A 9 24.50 -20.76 -13.61
N SER A 10 25.16 -19.84 -14.31
CA SER A 10 25.03 -18.40 -14.07
C SER A 10 23.63 -17.88 -14.31
N LEU A 11 22.98 -18.36 -15.38
CA LEU A 11 21.57 -18.03 -15.65
C LEU A 11 20.67 -18.59 -14.55
N LEU A 12 20.86 -19.83 -14.14
CA LEU A 12 20.07 -20.47 -13.10
C LEU A 12 20.22 -19.74 -11.76
N LEU A 13 21.46 -19.41 -11.36
CA LEU A 13 21.72 -18.63 -10.14
C LEU A 13 21.17 -17.21 -10.24
N GLY A 14 21.32 -16.53 -11.37
CA GLY A 14 20.79 -15.18 -11.58
C GLY A 14 19.25 -15.12 -11.54
N LEU A 15 18.59 -16.14 -12.09
CA LEU A 15 17.13 -16.26 -12.05
C LEU A 15 16.61 -16.66 -10.67
N SER A 16 17.32 -17.54 -9.95
CA SER A 16 16.89 -18.02 -8.62
C SER A 16 17.24 -17.04 -7.50
N SER A 17 18.31 -16.27 -7.60
CA SER A 17 18.74 -15.32 -6.57
C SER A 17 18.01 -13.98 -6.61
N ASN A 18 17.33 -13.67 -7.71
CA ASN A 18 16.54 -12.44 -7.82
C ASN A 18 15.10 -12.69 -7.32
N PRO A 19 14.68 -12.10 -6.18
CA PRO A 19 13.34 -12.28 -5.65
C PRO A 19 12.23 -11.77 -6.59
N ASN A 20 12.56 -10.92 -7.56
CA ASN A 20 11.67 -10.48 -8.63
C ASN A 20 11.85 -11.27 -9.93
N GLY A 21 12.66 -12.32 -9.93
CA GLY A 21 12.90 -13.15 -11.09
C GLY A 21 11.80 -14.17 -11.37
N THR A 22 11.79 -14.71 -12.59
CA THR A 22 10.74 -15.62 -13.07
C THR A 22 10.66 -16.94 -12.27
N LEU A 23 11.81 -17.44 -11.77
CA LEU A 23 11.87 -18.64 -10.95
C LEU A 23 11.42 -18.42 -9.50
N SER A 24 11.26 -17.18 -9.08
CA SER A 24 10.75 -16.84 -7.76
C SER A 24 9.28 -17.27 -7.56
N LEU A 25 8.57 -17.62 -8.62
CA LEU A 25 7.25 -18.29 -8.55
C LEU A 25 7.27 -19.59 -7.74
N LEU A 26 8.42 -20.25 -7.68
CA LEU A 26 8.60 -21.54 -6.98
C LEU A 26 8.98 -21.35 -5.49
N ILE A 27 9.31 -20.13 -5.08
CA ILE A 27 9.70 -19.84 -3.70
C ILE A 27 8.44 -19.52 -2.89
N PRO A 28 8.13 -20.29 -1.81
CA PRO A 28 6.99 -20.00 -0.95
C PRO A 28 7.12 -18.63 -0.27
N ASN A 29 6.03 -17.90 -0.19
CA ASN A 29 5.98 -16.58 0.50
C ASN A 29 6.28 -16.68 2.01
N SER A 30 6.20 -17.89 2.58
CA SER A 30 6.45 -18.17 3.98
C SER A 30 7.93 -18.24 4.38
N ILE A 31 8.87 -18.16 3.42
CA ILE A 31 10.30 -18.18 3.75
C ILE A 31 10.69 -16.83 4.36
N SER A 32 10.73 -16.78 5.68
CA SER A 32 11.24 -15.66 6.49
C SER A 32 12.78 -15.70 6.53
N PRO A 33 13.48 -14.54 6.52
CA PRO A 33 13.00 -13.15 6.71
C PRO A 33 12.73 -12.38 5.41
N TRP A 34 12.61 -13.08 4.28
CA TRP A 34 12.48 -12.44 2.97
C TRP A 34 11.05 -11.96 2.75
N SER A 35 10.88 -10.67 2.53
CA SER A 35 9.60 -10.07 2.12
C SER A 35 9.32 -10.36 0.66
N TYR A 36 9.22 -11.65 0.35
CA TYR A 36 9.01 -12.11 -1.00
C TYR A 36 7.53 -12.15 -1.35
N ARG A 37 7.19 -11.65 -2.51
CA ARG A 37 5.87 -11.82 -3.13
C ARG A 37 6.05 -12.36 -4.54
N SER A 38 5.31 -13.39 -4.88
CA SER A 38 5.38 -13.97 -6.23
C SER A 38 4.98 -12.93 -7.28
N PRO A 39 5.53 -12.97 -8.50
CA PRO A 39 5.15 -12.05 -9.58
C PRO A 39 3.64 -12.05 -9.85
N LEU A 40 2.98 -13.20 -9.71
CA LEU A 40 1.54 -13.32 -9.88
C LEU A 40 0.77 -12.55 -8.80
N GLU A 41 1.20 -12.64 -7.55
CA GLU A 41 0.60 -11.88 -6.44
C GLU A 41 0.87 -10.38 -6.58
N GLN A 42 2.09 -9.99 -6.98
CA GLN A 42 2.39 -8.58 -7.26
C GLN A 42 1.49 -8.02 -8.37
N TRP A 43 1.29 -8.79 -9.43
CA TRP A 43 0.42 -8.40 -10.53
C TRP A 43 -1.05 -8.30 -10.09
N ARG A 44 -1.52 -9.27 -9.27
CA ARG A 44 -2.88 -9.26 -8.72
C ARG A 44 -3.11 -8.05 -7.84
N HIS A 45 -2.18 -7.77 -6.93
CA HIS A 45 -2.22 -6.58 -6.07
C HIS A 45 -2.21 -5.28 -6.88
N GLY A 46 -1.32 -5.15 -7.85
CA GLY A 46 -1.27 -3.98 -8.73
C GLY A 46 -2.60 -3.75 -9.46
N ARG A 47 -3.26 -4.81 -9.93
CA ARG A 47 -4.59 -4.70 -10.54
C ARG A 47 -5.66 -4.27 -9.54
N ALA A 48 -5.65 -4.81 -8.33
CA ALA A 48 -6.57 -4.42 -7.27
C ALA A 48 -6.36 -2.95 -6.88
N ALA A 49 -5.11 -2.51 -6.72
CA ALA A 49 -4.76 -1.13 -6.43
C ALA A 49 -5.23 -0.16 -7.53
N ILE A 50 -4.98 -0.49 -8.81
CA ILE A 50 -5.45 0.33 -9.93
C ILE A 50 -6.98 0.37 -9.99
N ALA A 51 -7.66 -0.75 -9.73
CA ALA A 51 -9.12 -0.80 -9.71
C ALA A 51 -9.67 0.07 -8.57
N ALA A 52 -9.06 0.01 -7.38
CA ALA A 52 -9.44 0.84 -6.23
C ALA A 52 -9.28 2.35 -6.54
N ILE A 53 -8.14 2.75 -7.11
CA ILE A 53 -7.86 4.16 -7.45
C ILE A 53 -8.85 4.71 -8.50
N LYS A 54 -9.30 3.88 -9.44
CA LYS A 54 -10.28 4.28 -10.46
C LYS A 54 -11.65 4.65 -9.90
N THR A 55 -11.96 4.28 -8.65
CA THR A 55 -13.19 4.72 -7.98
C THR A 55 -13.15 6.18 -7.57
N ILE A 56 -11.96 6.79 -7.50
CA ILE A 56 -11.78 8.19 -7.14
C ILE A 56 -11.97 9.06 -8.39
N PRO A 57 -12.89 10.06 -8.40
CA PRO A 57 -13.10 10.94 -9.55
C PRO A 57 -11.81 11.67 -9.99
N GLU A 58 -11.63 11.89 -11.30
CA GLU A 58 -10.37 12.42 -11.86
C GLU A 58 -10.00 13.82 -11.36
N HIS A 59 -10.99 14.66 -11.07
CA HIS A 59 -10.78 16.06 -10.66
C HIS A 59 -10.70 16.27 -9.14
N SER A 60 -10.87 15.21 -8.36
CA SER A 60 -10.82 15.31 -6.89
C SER A 60 -9.41 15.49 -6.38
N SER A 61 -9.29 16.22 -5.26
CA SER A 61 -8.06 16.32 -4.48
C SER A 61 -7.79 15.01 -3.72
N VAL A 62 -6.54 14.56 -3.71
CA VAL A 62 -6.17 13.26 -3.14
C VAL A 62 -4.91 13.36 -2.30
N SER A 63 -4.94 12.76 -1.11
CA SER A 63 -3.74 12.40 -0.36
C SER A 63 -3.46 10.90 -0.54
N ALA A 64 -2.27 10.56 -1.04
CA ALA A 64 -1.98 9.18 -1.38
C ALA A 64 -0.67 8.67 -0.78
N SER A 65 -0.63 7.39 -0.40
CA SER A 65 0.61 6.71 -0.04
C SER A 65 1.55 6.59 -1.24
N THR A 66 2.85 6.59 -0.97
CA THR A 66 3.89 6.63 -2.01
C THR A 66 3.72 5.64 -3.16
N PRO A 67 3.32 4.37 -2.95
CA PRO A 67 3.13 3.42 -4.05
C PRO A 67 2.04 3.82 -5.03
N LEU A 68 1.03 4.58 -4.59
CA LEU A 68 -0.13 4.95 -5.40
C LEU A 68 0.06 6.27 -6.16
N ILE A 69 0.98 7.13 -5.72
CA ILE A 69 1.23 8.48 -6.30
C ILE A 69 1.44 8.44 -7.82
N PRO A 70 2.25 7.55 -8.41
CA PRO A 70 2.48 7.54 -9.86
C PRO A 70 1.20 7.35 -10.68
N HIS A 71 0.25 6.61 -10.15
CA HIS A 71 -1.02 6.32 -10.82
C HIS A 71 -2.06 7.46 -10.69
N LEU A 72 -1.79 8.42 -9.81
CA LEU A 72 -2.65 9.58 -9.53
C LEU A 72 -2.05 10.90 -10.02
N ALA A 73 -0.87 10.88 -10.65
CA ALA A 73 -0.06 12.06 -10.97
C ALA A 73 -0.73 13.07 -11.94
N ALA A 74 -1.77 12.68 -12.66
CA ALA A 74 -2.51 13.58 -13.57
C ALA A 74 -3.49 14.53 -12.84
N ARG A 75 -3.61 14.45 -11.51
CA ARG A 75 -4.56 15.26 -10.73
C ARG A 75 -4.01 16.63 -10.41
N ALA A 76 -4.92 17.63 -10.31
CA ALA A 76 -4.55 19.00 -9.98
C ALA A 76 -4.03 19.15 -8.54
N VAL A 77 -4.57 18.36 -7.61
CA VAL A 77 -4.14 18.34 -6.22
C VAL A 77 -3.83 16.90 -5.83
N LEU A 78 -2.56 16.61 -5.64
CA LEU A 78 -2.06 15.33 -5.17
C LEU A 78 -0.99 15.59 -4.11
N ILE A 79 -1.25 15.15 -2.89
CA ILE A 79 -0.35 15.28 -1.75
C ILE A 79 0.00 13.93 -1.16
N ARG A 80 1.02 13.90 -0.30
CA ARG A 80 1.57 12.65 0.20
C ARG A 80 1.05 12.30 1.58
N PHE A 81 0.32 11.19 1.68
CA PHE A 81 -0.06 10.55 2.94
C PHE A 81 1.12 9.76 3.54
N PRO A 82 1.33 9.75 4.87
CA PRO A 82 0.54 10.33 5.96
C PRO A 82 1.04 11.72 6.41
N TYR A 83 1.71 12.46 5.57
CA TYR A 83 2.33 13.75 5.98
C TYR A 83 1.37 14.92 5.90
N HIS A 84 0.44 14.88 4.95
CA HIS A 84 -0.51 15.96 4.71
C HIS A 84 -1.87 15.38 4.30
N THR A 85 -2.92 15.93 4.90
CA THR A 85 -4.33 15.67 4.57
C THR A 85 -5.06 16.93 4.14
N GLU A 86 -4.36 18.07 4.22
CA GLU A 86 -4.85 19.38 3.83
C GLU A 86 -3.93 20.04 2.80
N TYR A 87 -4.47 20.88 1.95
CA TYR A 87 -3.75 21.67 0.97
C TYR A 87 -4.25 23.11 0.95
N THR A 88 -3.38 24.05 0.64
CA THR A 88 -3.76 25.47 0.48
C THR A 88 -4.30 25.69 -0.93
N ASP A 89 -5.52 26.17 -1.05
CA ASP A 89 -6.15 26.49 -2.32
C ASP A 89 -5.55 27.76 -2.96
N ARG A 90 -5.98 28.09 -4.18
CA ARG A 90 -5.50 29.29 -4.90
C ARG A 90 -5.87 30.61 -4.21
N LYS A 91 -6.80 30.59 -3.27
CA LYS A 91 -7.24 31.75 -2.50
C LYS A 91 -6.49 31.91 -1.18
N GLY A 92 -5.59 30.95 -0.87
CA GLY A 92 -4.83 30.93 0.37
C GLY A 92 -5.58 30.30 1.55
N SER A 93 -6.67 29.58 1.31
CA SER A 93 -7.41 28.85 2.34
C SER A 93 -6.96 27.39 2.39
N ASP A 94 -6.75 26.90 3.60
CA ASP A 94 -6.46 25.48 3.81
C ASP A 94 -7.77 24.68 3.68
N GLN A 95 -7.71 23.62 2.90
CA GLN A 95 -8.83 22.75 2.58
C GLN A 95 -8.43 21.30 2.80
N PRO A 96 -9.28 20.46 3.43
CA PRO A 96 -9.04 19.03 3.49
C PRO A 96 -9.11 18.44 2.07
N VAL A 97 -8.34 17.38 1.82
CA VAL A 97 -8.46 16.64 0.56
C VAL A 97 -9.78 15.86 0.54
N GLU A 98 -10.38 15.75 -0.62
CA GLU A 98 -11.64 15.00 -0.76
C GLU A 98 -11.45 13.50 -0.58
N TRP A 99 -10.29 12.96 -0.93
CA TRP A 99 -10.01 11.53 -0.89
C TRP A 99 -8.64 11.22 -0.31
N ILE A 100 -8.59 10.08 0.39
CA ILE A 100 -7.33 9.49 0.86
C ILE A 100 -7.22 8.09 0.27
N ALA A 101 -6.05 7.78 -0.30
CA ALA A 101 -5.74 6.48 -0.89
C ALA A 101 -4.47 5.90 -0.25
N VAL A 102 -4.58 4.78 0.44
CA VAL A 102 -3.47 4.18 1.18
C VAL A 102 -3.27 2.72 0.80
N ASP A 103 -2.05 2.36 0.43
CA ASP A 103 -1.61 0.97 0.28
C ASP A 103 -0.88 0.54 1.56
N LEU A 104 -1.55 -0.25 2.38
CA LEU A 104 -1.02 -0.79 3.63
C LEU A 104 -0.19 -2.07 3.41
N ASP A 105 -0.44 -2.80 2.32
CA ASP A 105 0.22 -4.07 2.05
C ASP A 105 1.75 -3.95 1.94
N TYR A 106 2.23 -2.90 1.26
CA TYR A 106 3.67 -2.66 1.11
C TYR A 106 4.38 -2.52 2.46
N HIS A 107 3.86 -1.68 3.34
CA HIS A 107 4.47 -1.43 4.64
C HIS A 107 4.29 -2.61 5.61
N SER A 108 3.13 -3.26 5.61
CA SER A 108 2.84 -4.40 6.50
C SER A 108 3.75 -5.59 6.21
N ARG A 109 4.00 -5.90 4.95
CA ARG A 109 4.92 -6.97 4.55
C ARG A 109 6.35 -6.72 5.00
N HIS A 110 6.84 -5.49 4.87
CA HIS A 110 8.21 -5.15 5.22
C HIS A 110 8.40 -4.80 6.70
N ALA A 111 7.33 -4.58 7.45
CA ALA A 111 7.37 -4.20 8.86
C ALA A 111 8.07 -5.25 9.74
N LYS A 112 7.88 -6.53 9.42
CA LYS A 112 8.50 -7.66 10.15
C LYS A 112 10.02 -7.69 10.02
N SER A 113 10.57 -7.25 8.89
CA SER A 113 12.01 -7.36 8.60
C SER A 113 12.75 -6.03 8.71
N VAL A 114 12.06 -4.89 8.59
CA VAL A 114 12.68 -3.57 8.51
C VAL A 114 12.01 -2.58 9.46
N ALA A 115 12.72 -2.19 10.52
CA ALA A 115 12.21 -1.26 11.54
C ALA A 115 11.68 0.07 10.99
N LYS A 116 12.24 0.57 9.87
CA LYS A 116 11.75 1.78 9.20
C LYS A 116 10.32 1.59 8.66
N HIS A 117 10.02 0.44 8.06
CA HIS A 117 8.68 0.16 7.55
C HIS A 117 7.67 -0.02 8.68
N ARG A 118 8.09 -0.63 9.81
CA ARG A 118 7.26 -0.72 11.00
C ARG A 118 6.88 0.67 11.54
N ARG A 119 7.85 1.57 11.73
CA ARG A 119 7.57 2.95 12.17
C ARG A 119 6.68 3.73 11.20
N ASN A 120 6.86 3.52 9.89
CA ASN A 120 5.98 4.13 8.90
C ASN A 120 4.55 3.58 8.99
N LEU A 121 4.41 2.28 9.23
CA LEU A 121 3.11 1.63 9.39
C LEU A 121 2.40 2.11 10.66
N GLU A 122 3.13 2.24 11.78
CA GLU A 122 2.64 2.83 13.03
C GLU A 122 2.13 4.26 12.82
N LYS A 123 2.91 5.09 12.10
CA LYS A 123 2.50 6.44 11.76
C LYS A 123 1.25 6.45 10.89
N ILE A 124 1.20 5.63 9.83
CA ILE A 124 0.05 5.51 8.94
C ILE A 124 -1.19 5.09 9.72
N LYS A 125 -1.09 4.08 10.59
CA LYS A 125 -2.19 3.61 11.43
C LYS A 125 -2.71 4.72 12.34
N GLY A 126 -1.82 5.43 13.04
CA GLY A 126 -2.21 6.53 13.93
C GLY A 126 -2.93 7.66 13.19
N GLU A 127 -2.46 8.04 12.01
CA GLU A 127 -3.14 9.04 11.18
C GLU A 127 -4.52 8.55 10.70
N LEU A 128 -4.62 7.30 10.25
CA LEU A 128 -5.90 6.72 9.82
C LEU A 128 -6.92 6.65 10.96
N GLU A 129 -6.49 6.30 12.17
CA GLU A 129 -7.33 6.30 13.37
C GLU A 129 -7.79 7.71 13.75
N GLY A 130 -6.92 8.72 13.62
CA GLY A 130 -7.25 10.12 13.87
C GLY A 130 -8.25 10.73 12.89
N LEU A 131 -8.34 10.20 11.68
CA LEU A 131 -9.20 10.70 10.61
C LEU A 131 -10.60 10.05 10.57
N ASN A 132 -10.90 9.09 11.46
CA ASN A 132 -12.15 8.33 11.42
C ASN A 132 -13.43 9.17 11.59
N GLU A 133 -13.34 10.36 12.18
CA GLU A 133 -14.48 11.27 12.32
C GLU A 133 -14.75 12.09 11.05
N GLU A 134 -13.72 12.35 10.26
CA GLU A 134 -13.80 13.23 9.08
C GLU A 134 -13.90 12.44 7.77
N TYR A 135 -13.30 11.24 7.74
CA TYR A 135 -13.20 10.41 6.54
C TYR A 135 -13.85 9.05 6.73
N SER A 136 -14.68 8.69 5.78
CA SER A 136 -15.39 7.40 5.78
C SER A 136 -14.81 6.42 4.76
N PRO A 137 -14.67 5.13 5.12
CA PRO A 137 -14.24 4.08 4.21
C PRO A 137 -15.25 3.88 3.06
N LYS A 138 -14.74 3.93 1.83
CA LYS A 138 -15.53 3.68 0.61
C LYS A 138 -15.18 2.36 -0.04
N LEU A 139 -13.92 1.96 0.05
CA LEU A 139 -13.44 0.70 -0.50
C LEU A 139 -12.22 0.22 0.27
N VAL A 140 -12.20 -1.09 0.53
CA VAL A 140 -11.01 -1.82 0.98
C VAL A 140 -10.82 -3.01 0.05
N SER A 141 -9.64 -3.12 -0.55
CA SER A 141 -9.33 -4.20 -1.49
C SER A 141 -7.85 -4.55 -1.47
N ASP A 142 -7.51 -5.78 -1.13
CA ASP A 142 -6.13 -6.31 -1.12
C ASP A 142 -5.12 -5.38 -0.41
N GLY A 143 -5.48 -4.87 0.78
CA GLY A 143 -4.65 -3.96 1.57
C GLY A 143 -4.66 -2.49 1.11
N VAL A 144 -5.37 -2.17 0.04
CA VAL A 144 -5.59 -0.78 -0.41
C VAL A 144 -6.88 -0.25 0.20
N VAL A 145 -6.79 0.92 0.83
CA VAL A 145 -7.90 1.61 1.50
C VAL A 145 -8.18 2.92 0.78
N ILE A 146 -9.45 3.16 0.47
CA ILE A 146 -9.95 4.42 -0.09
C ILE A 146 -10.93 5.03 0.89
N LEU A 147 -10.62 6.24 1.37
CA LEU A 147 -11.46 7.02 2.26
C LEU A 147 -11.96 8.28 1.54
N LYS A 148 -13.13 8.75 1.92
CA LYS A 148 -13.72 10.00 1.40
C LYS A 148 -14.10 10.92 2.55
N HIS A 149 -13.75 12.19 2.41
CA HIS A 149 -14.09 13.27 3.35
C HIS A 149 -15.60 13.51 3.39
N ASP A 150 -16.12 13.77 4.57
CA ASP A 150 -17.51 14.19 4.84
C ASP A 150 -18.55 13.38 4.06
N SER A 151 -18.53 12.05 4.24
CA SER A 151 -19.41 11.16 3.52
C SER A 151 -19.87 9.98 4.39
N GLU A 152 -21.07 9.48 4.12
CA GLU A 152 -21.57 8.28 4.80
C GLU A 152 -20.67 7.07 4.50
N PRO A 153 -20.32 6.25 5.51
CA PRO A 153 -19.52 5.06 5.30
C PRO A 153 -20.27 4.02 4.46
N ASN A 154 -19.52 3.31 3.61
CA ASN A 154 -19.98 2.03 3.08
C ASN A 154 -19.81 0.98 4.19
N GLN A 155 -20.89 0.34 4.63
CA GLN A 155 -20.87 -0.58 5.77
C GLN A 155 -19.89 -1.73 5.59
N GLU A 156 -19.88 -2.37 4.41
CA GLU A 156 -18.94 -3.44 4.07
C GLU A 156 -17.48 -2.95 4.10
N ALA A 157 -17.22 -1.78 3.55
CA ALA A 157 -15.90 -1.17 3.57
C ALA A 157 -15.46 -0.77 4.98
N ALA A 158 -16.38 -0.33 5.83
CA ALA A 158 -16.08 0.04 7.22
C ALA A 158 -15.69 -1.19 8.05
N GLU A 159 -16.41 -2.30 7.92
CA GLU A 159 -16.06 -3.57 8.58
C GLU A 159 -14.70 -4.10 8.09
N ALA A 160 -14.48 -4.11 6.77
CA ALA A 160 -13.21 -4.52 6.19
C ALA A 160 -12.03 -3.63 6.62
N TYR A 161 -12.26 -2.32 6.75
CA TYR A 161 -11.29 -1.36 7.22
C TYR A 161 -10.87 -1.60 8.67
N LEU A 162 -11.83 -1.79 9.57
CA LEU A 162 -11.56 -2.08 10.97
C LEU A 162 -10.78 -3.39 11.14
N ASN A 163 -11.19 -4.44 10.43
CA ASN A 163 -10.49 -5.72 10.44
C ASN A 163 -9.05 -5.57 9.93
N LEU A 164 -8.84 -4.84 8.83
CA LEU A 164 -7.52 -4.59 8.27
C LEU A 164 -6.61 -3.85 9.26
N LEU A 165 -7.11 -2.82 9.97
CA LEU A 165 -6.32 -2.09 10.96
C LEU A 165 -5.94 -2.96 12.18
N GLN A 166 -6.80 -3.90 12.58
CA GLN A 166 -6.52 -4.83 13.68
C GLN A 166 -5.49 -5.90 13.29
N GLU A 167 -5.47 -6.33 12.03
CA GLU A 167 -4.54 -7.34 11.51
C GLU A 167 -3.13 -6.80 11.24
N LEU A 168 -2.92 -5.47 11.31
CA LEU A 168 -1.60 -4.89 11.08
C LEU A 168 -0.57 -5.43 12.08
N PRO A 169 0.64 -5.82 11.66
CA PRO A 169 1.64 -6.52 12.47
C PRO A 169 2.36 -5.62 13.48
N ILE A 170 1.70 -4.59 13.97
CA ILE A 170 2.25 -3.61 14.93
C ILE A 170 1.99 -4.06 16.37
N ASP A 171 0.82 -4.63 16.62
CA ASP A 171 0.35 -4.93 17.99
C ASP A 171 0.78 -6.31 18.50
N GLN A 172 1.36 -7.16 17.65
CA GLN A 172 1.72 -8.53 18.02
C GLN A 172 2.97 -8.64 18.92
N GLU A 173 3.88 -7.65 18.88
CA GLU A 173 5.12 -7.65 19.67
C GLU A 173 5.01 -6.96 21.04
N ARG A 174 3.93 -6.24 21.34
CA ARG A 174 3.70 -5.67 22.69
C ARG A 174 3.19 -6.68 23.73
N LYS A 175 2.86 -7.89 23.28
CA LYS A 175 2.32 -8.96 24.16
C LYS A 175 3.34 -10.05 24.52
N THR A 176 4.59 -9.92 24.10
CA THR A 176 5.72 -10.77 24.51
C THR A 176 6.74 -9.97 25.28
#